data_86cad1953af863e39de0d5ab26762184
#
_entry.id   86cad1953af863e39de0d5ab26762184
#
_cell.length_a   1.000
_cell.length_b   1.000
_cell.length_c   1.000
_cell.angle_alpha   90.00
_cell.angle_beta   90.00
_cell.angle_gamma   90.00
#
_symmetry.space_group_name_H-M   'P 1'
#
loop_
_entity.id
_entity.type
_entity.pdbx_description
1 polymer ?
#
loop_
_entity_poly.entity_id
_entity_poly.type
_entity_poly.pdbx_seq_one_letter_code
_entity_poly.pdbx_strand_id
1 'polypeptide(L)'
;IRDSIYPNQYVERDNYLDGRGIIYDDDEKGWYMDYPDEQEVRKRLFEQGVLSESEIDECIKNTDILLDFEDIILDKKVKLPKNYRFNGEWIGNKSQEWRDETLKNLVYAKWKEQKKNVDSSMYEEYEKGIAYELDAIIGTKMTDYFLIDYEIVRIGLENGGVITKTGRGSGVSYYVNSLLGFSNIDRFIAPVKLYPDRFMSKTRILKTVSLPDLDLNLGTVEIFAEAQKEVMGEGHSYPMISYKPLQVSSAFKLYAKSQGLDFDVSNEITQQIKDYEKALKHAEDDAKDSIDLYDFVDKKYKEYIDKSKKFRGITNSKSQA
;
A
#
# COMPACT_ATOMS: atom_id res chain seq x y z
N ILE A 1 8.66 -0.92 -14.31
CA ILE A 1 9.32 -2.03 -15.04
C ILE A 1 10.59 -2.36 -14.29
N ARG A 2 10.82 -3.63 -14.00
CA ARG A 2 12.03 -4.08 -13.31
C ARG A 2 13.22 -3.88 -14.25
N ASP A 3 14.32 -3.37 -13.71
CA ASP A 3 15.55 -3.26 -14.47
C ASP A 3 16.00 -4.63 -14.95
N SER A 4 16.36 -4.70 -16.18
CA SER A 4 16.86 -5.89 -16.85
C SER A 4 18.33 -6.08 -16.50
N ILE A 5 18.72 -7.30 -16.11
CA ILE A 5 20.12 -7.61 -15.79
C ILE A 5 20.86 -8.16 -17.03
N TYR A 6 20.10 -8.63 -18.02
CA TYR A 6 20.68 -9.31 -19.18
C TYR A 6 20.40 -8.55 -20.48
N PRO A 7 21.34 -8.50 -21.42
CA PRO A 7 21.07 -8.05 -22.78
C PRO A 7 19.87 -8.80 -23.36
N ASN A 8 19.10 -8.13 -24.21
CA ASN A 8 17.90 -8.69 -24.86
C ASN A 8 16.67 -8.95 -23.98
N GLN A 9 16.65 -8.52 -22.74
CA GLN A 9 15.42 -8.61 -21.91
C GLN A 9 14.32 -7.62 -22.37
N TYR A 10 14.61 -6.73 -23.30
CA TYR A 10 13.59 -5.88 -23.93
C TYR A 10 12.43 -6.69 -24.53
N VAL A 11 12.70 -7.89 -25.05
CA VAL A 11 11.66 -8.77 -25.59
C VAL A 11 10.64 -9.16 -24.50
N GLU A 12 11.12 -9.53 -23.33
CA GLU A 12 10.23 -9.84 -22.19
C GLU A 12 9.49 -8.61 -21.70
N ARG A 13 10.13 -7.44 -21.70
CA ARG A 13 9.48 -6.18 -21.40
C ARG A 13 8.36 -5.88 -22.38
N ASP A 14 8.64 -6.00 -23.68
CA ASP A 14 7.67 -5.72 -24.72
C ASP A 14 6.47 -6.68 -24.62
N ASN A 15 6.70 -7.96 -24.42
CA ASN A 15 5.64 -8.93 -24.14
C ASN A 15 4.82 -8.57 -22.88
N TYR A 16 5.48 -8.04 -21.83
CA TYR A 16 4.78 -7.57 -20.63
C TYR A 16 3.87 -6.38 -20.95
N LEU A 17 4.36 -5.40 -21.70
CA LEU A 17 3.59 -4.21 -22.06
C LEU A 17 2.44 -4.55 -23.00
N ASP A 18 2.66 -5.40 -23.98
CA ASP A 18 1.62 -5.92 -24.89
C ASP A 18 0.52 -6.66 -24.10
N GLY A 19 0.91 -7.51 -23.16
CA GLY A 19 -0.03 -8.20 -22.26
C GLY A 19 -0.87 -7.23 -21.41
N ARG A 20 -0.33 -6.04 -21.11
CA ARG A 20 -1.05 -4.96 -20.42
C ARG A 20 -1.93 -4.13 -21.35
N GLY A 21 -1.80 -4.28 -22.65
CA GLY A 21 -2.45 -3.44 -23.65
C GLY A 21 -1.91 -1.99 -23.64
N ILE A 22 -0.66 -1.82 -23.24
CA ILE A 22 0.02 -0.52 -23.28
C ILE A 22 0.57 -0.35 -24.69
N ILE A 23 0.10 0.68 -25.37
CA ILE A 23 0.62 1.09 -26.67
C ILE A 23 1.62 2.20 -26.40
N TYR A 24 2.81 2.06 -26.93
CA TYR A 24 3.84 3.11 -26.94
C TYR A 24 4.40 3.26 -28.35
N ASP A 25 5.08 4.38 -28.58
CA ASP A 25 5.60 4.71 -29.89
C ASP A 25 6.62 3.66 -30.34
N ASP A 26 6.68 3.41 -31.66
CA ASP A 26 7.60 2.43 -32.22
C ASP A 26 9.06 2.73 -31.90
N ASP A 27 9.39 4.00 -31.64
CA ASP A 27 10.73 4.44 -31.24
C ASP A 27 11.16 3.92 -29.86
N GLU A 28 10.20 3.50 -28.99
CA GLU A 28 10.49 2.97 -27.64
C GLU A 28 10.66 1.44 -27.63
N LYS A 29 10.30 0.77 -28.72
CA LYS A 29 10.48 -0.68 -28.83
C LYS A 29 11.95 -1.02 -29.00
N GLY A 30 12.39 -2.02 -28.24
CA GLY A 30 13.76 -2.51 -28.32
C GLY A 30 14.78 -1.70 -27.52
N TRP A 31 14.36 -0.71 -26.72
CA TRP A 31 15.29 0.01 -25.85
C TRP A 31 15.96 -0.92 -24.85
N TYR A 32 17.27 -0.75 -24.69
CA TYR A 32 18.03 -1.43 -23.65
C TYR A 32 17.64 -0.86 -22.28
N MET A 33 17.05 -1.71 -21.45
CA MET A 33 16.66 -1.39 -20.06
C MET A 33 17.36 -2.36 -19.10
N ASP A 34 18.57 -2.80 -19.49
CA ASP A 34 19.41 -3.71 -18.73
C ASP A 34 20.37 -2.95 -17.81
N TYR A 35 21.09 -3.70 -16.99
CA TYR A 35 22.19 -3.21 -16.18
C TYR A 35 23.50 -3.72 -16.82
N PRO A 36 24.08 -2.97 -17.77
CA PRO A 36 25.25 -3.40 -18.52
C PRO A 36 26.52 -3.34 -17.66
N ASP A 37 27.49 -4.19 -17.96
CA ASP A 37 28.82 -4.04 -17.44
C ASP A 37 29.58 -2.90 -18.16
N GLU A 38 30.77 -2.55 -17.65
CA GLU A 38 31.55 -1.45 -18.21
C GLU A 38 31.90 -1.67 -19.69
N GLN A 39 32.19 -2.91 -20.09
CA GLN A 39 32.55 -3.22 -21.47
C GLN A 39 31.39 -2.98 -22.43
N GLU A 40 30.20 -3.40 -22.03
CA GLU A 40 28.99 -3.20 -22.82
C GLU A 40 28.59 -1.70 -22.84
N VAL A 41 28.75 -0.95 -21.74
CA VAL A 41 28.55 0.50 -21.73
C VAL A 41 29.48 1.18 -22.72
N ARG A 42 30.77 0.87 -22.68
CA ARG A 42 31.77 1.43 -23.61
C ARG A 42 31.40 1.17 -25.07
N LYS A 43 31.06 -0.08 -25.36
CA LYS A 43 30.66 -0.50 -26.73
C LYS A 43 29.45 0.31 -27.22
N ARG A 44 28.39 0.40 -26.40
CA ARG A 44 27.16 1.12 -26.77
C ARG A 44 27.39 2.61 -26.95
N LEU A 45 28.19 3.25 -26.11
CA LEU A 45 28.55 4.66 -26.27
C LEU A 45 29.40 4.91 -27.51
N PHE A 46 30.32 3.98 -27.81
CA PHE A 46 31.15 4.06 -29.03
C PHE A 46 30.31 3.86 -30.29
N GLU A 47 29.37 2.91 -30.29
CA GLU A 47 28.46 2.63 -31.41
C GLU A 47 27.54 3.80 -31.76
N GLN A 48 27.23 4.67 -30.77
CA GLN A 48 26.47 5.91 -31.04
C GLN A 48 27.23 6.91 -31.92
N GLY A 49 28.57 6.84 -31.94
CA GLY A 49 29.40 7.68 -32.79
C GLY A 49 29.39 9.18 -32.44
N VAL A 50 28.96 9.54 -31.23
CA VAL A 50 28.84 10.93 -30.77
C VAL A 50 30.03 11.34 -29.92
N LEU A 51 30.54 10.42 -29.07
CA LEU A 51 31.61 10.65 -28.09
C LEU A 51 32.92 10.03 -28.59
N SER A 52 34.05 10.71 -28.33
CA SER A 52 35.39 10.15 -28.46
C SER A 52 35.69 9.14 -27.32
N GLU A 53 36.71 8.30 -27.52
CA GLU A 53 37.14 7.36 -26.48
C GLU A 53 37.47 8.06 -25.15
N SER A 54 38.12 9.22 -25.19
CA SER A 54 38.47 9.98 -24.00
C SER A 54 37.23 10.55 -23.26
N GLU A 55 36.20 10.94 -24.01
CA GLU A 55 34.94 11.39 -23.43
C GLU A 55 34.14 10.22 -22.83
N ILE A 56 34.21 9.04 -23.45
CA ILE A 56 33.63 7.81 -22.89
C ILE A 56 34.32 7.43 -21.57
N ASP A 57 35.66 7.52 -21.51
CA ASP A 57 36.42 7.29 -20.29
C ASP A 57 36.04 8.26 -19.18
N GLU A 58 35.86 9.53 -19.52
CA GLU A 58 35.43 10.56 -18.57
C GLU A 58 34.00 10.29 -18.08
N CYS A 59 33.06 9.93 -18.95
CA CYS A 59 31.70 9.59 -18.58
C CYS A 59 31.66 8.42 -17.58
N ILE A 60 32.43 7.36 -17.84
CA ILE A 60 32.49 6.19 -16.95
C ILE A 60 33.12 6.58 -15.61
N LYS A 61 34.23 7.29 -15.63
CA LYS A 61 34.89 7.76 -14.42
C LYS A 61 33.98 8.66 -13.56
N ASN A 62 33.16 9.48 -14.18
CA ASN A 62 32.23 10.35 -13.44
C ASN A 62 31.16 9.58 -12.69
N THR A 63 30.93 8.30 -13.00
CA THR A 63 30.04 7.45 -12.18
C THR A 63 30.63 7.14 -10.80
N ASP A 64 31.95 7.26 -10.63
CA ASP A 64 32.64 7.03 -9.36
C ASP A 64 32.19 8.05 -8.27
N ILE A 65 31.62 9.19 -8.66
CA ILE A 65 31.05 10.16 -7.72
C ILE A 65 29.96 9.54 -6.84
N LEU A 66 29.30 8.48 -7.33
CA LEU A 66 28.29 7.76 -6.54
C LEU A 66 28.89 6.99 -5.38
N LEU A 67 30.19 6.67 -5.41
CA LEU A 67 30.91 5.99 -4.34
C LEU A 67 31.26 6.95 -3.20
N ASP A 68 31.24 8.25 -3.45
CA ASP A 68 31.52 9.29 -2.45
C ASP A 68 30.32 9.62 -1.57
N PHE A 69 29.13 9.08 -1.88
CA PHE A 69 27.96 9.27 -1.03
C PHE A 69 28.06 8.40 0.22
N GLU A 70 27.80 9.04 1.34
CA GLU A 70 27.65 8.32 2.61
C GLU A 70 26.43 7.41 2.57
N ASP A 71 26.46 6.32 3.34
CA ASP A 71 25.33 5.43 3.50
C ASP A 71 24.10 6.19 4.01
N ILE A 72 23.01 6.13 3.25
CA ILE A 72 21.74 6.70 3.67
C ILE A 72 21.08 5.75 4.66
N ILE A 73 21.17 6.06 5.94
CA ILE A 73 20.49 5.33 6.99
C ILE A 73 19.11 5.94 7.21
N LEU A 74 18.07 5.22 6.78
CA LEU A 74 16.68 5.64 7.01
C LEU A 74 16.29 5.38 8.47
N ASP A 75 15.83 6.44 9.16
CA ASP A 75 15.22 6.30 10.47
C ASP A 75 13.86 5.59 10.33
N LYS A 76 13.81 4.32 10.73
CA LYS A 76 12.62 3.47 10.65
C LYS A 76 11.60 3.71 11.78
N LYS A 77 11.85 4.67 12.67
CA LYS A 77 10.90 5.00 13.74
C LYS A 77 9.66 5.68 13.16
N VAL A 78 8.51 5.28 13.64
CA VAL A 78 7.26 5.98 13.32
C VAL A 78 7.32 7.39 13.89
N LYS A 79 7.13 8.39 13.03
CA LYS A 79 7.07 9.80 13.40
C LYS A 79 5.68 10.33 13.03
N LEU A 80 4.87 10.62 14.03
CA LEU A 80 3.61 11.33 13.81
C LEU A 80 3.87 12.81 13.65
N PRO A 81 3.29 13.46 12.63
CA PRO A 81 3.34 14.91 12.48
C PRO A 81 2.78 15.61 13.70
N LYS A 82 3.43 16.67 14.15
CA LYS A 82 2.98 17.50 15.27
C LYS A 82 2.45 18.86 14.82
N ASN A 83 2.82 19.27 13.62
CA ASN A 83 2.37 20.53 13.04
C ASN A 83 1.42 20.25 11.88
N TYR A 84 0.14 20.44 12.13
CA TYR A 84 -0.95 20.29 11.19
C TYR A 84 -2.08 21.28 11.53
N ARG A 85 -3.02 21.49 10.62
CA ARG A 85 -4.19 22.31 10.91
C ARG A 85 -5.26 21.50 11.62
N PHE A 86 -5.83 22.08 12.64
CA PHE A 86 -7.00 21.57 13.33
C PHE A 86 -7.99 22.74 13.59
N ASN A 87 -9.23 22.59 13.15
CA ASN A 87 -10.22 23.69 13.14
C ASN A 87 -9.67 24.97 12.49
N GLY A 88 -8.92 24.85 11.40
CA GLY A 88 -8.37 25.95 10.63
C GLY A 88 -7.06 26.55 11.17
N GLU A 89 -6.60 26.17 12.35
CA GLU A 89 -5.39 26.69 12.99
C GLU A 89 -4.23 25.70 12.97
N TRP A 90 -2.98 26.17 12.77
CA TRP A 90 -1.78 25.38 12.95
C TRP A 90 -1.53 25.09 14.42
N ILE A 91 -1.43 23.82 14.80
CA ILE A 91 -1.33 23.41 16.21
C ILE A 91 0.06 22.88 16.61
N GLY A 92 1.11 23.18 15.84
CA GLY A 92 2.47 22.71 16.12
C GLY A 92 3.02 23.13 17.49
N ASN A 93 2.55 24.24 18.04
CA ASN A 93 2.93 24.77 19.36
C ASN A 93 2.10 24.23 20.54
N LYS A 94 1.08 23.41 20.28
CA LYS A 94 0.22 22.84 21.36
C LYS A 94 0.93 21.68 22.06
N SER A 95 0.70 21.58 23.38
CA SER A 95 1.25 20.47 24.17
C SER A 95 0.54 19.13 23.88
N GLN A 96 1.13 18.02 24.33
CA GLN A 96 0.52 16.70 24.19
C GLN A 96 -0.75 16.61 25.02
N GLU A 97 -0.77 17.18 26.22
CA GLU A 97 -1.93 17.23 27.09
C GLU A 97 -3.11 17.95 26.45
N TRP A 98 -2.84 19.07 25.76
CA TRP A 98 -3.86 19.80 25.00
C TRP A 98 -4.47 18.92 23.89
N ARG A 99 -3.63 18.16 23.18
CA ARG A 99 -4.08 17.27 22.10
C ARG A 99 -4.94 16.13 22.64
N ASP A 100 -4.46 15.50 23.73
CA ASP A 100 -5.15 14.38 24.36
C ASP A 100 -6.52 14.83 24.91
N GLU A 101 -6.59 16.01 25.52
CA GLU A 101 -7.83 16.58 26.01
C GLU A 101 -8.77 16.98 24.86
N THR A 102 -8.21 17.52 23.76
CA THR A 102 -8.97 17.85 22.57
C THR A 102 -9.64 16.61 21.97
N LEU A 103 -8.92 15.49 21.84
CA LEU A 103 -9.48 14.23 21.35
C LEU A 103 -10.57 13.70 22.29
N LYS A 104 -10.34 13.70 23.60
CA LYS A 104 -11.34 13.29 24.59
C LYS A 104 -12.61 14.10 24.48
N ASN A 105 -12.48 15.43 24.48
CA ASN A 105 -13.63 16.33 24.41
C ASN A 105 -14.42 16.13 23.11
N LEU A 106 -13.73 15.94 21.98
CA LEU A 106 -14.34 15.64 20.71
C LEU A 106 -15.14 14.35 20.74
N VAL A 107 -14.53 13.26 21.23
CA VAL A 107 -15.18 11.93 21.31
C VAL A 107 -16.39 11.97 22.24
N TYR A 108 -16.26 12.59 23.43
CA TYR A 108 -17.39 12.66 24.37
C TYR A 108 -18.50 13.62 23.88
N ALA A 109 -18.18 14.68 23.14
CA ALA A 109 -19.20 15.52 22.49
C ALA A 109 -20.01 14.71 21.47
N LYS A 110 -19.32 13.92 20.63
CA LYS A 110 -19.96 13.01 19.66
C LYS A 110 -20.76 11.91 20.35
N TRP A 111 -20.24 11.33 21.42
CA TRP A 111 -21.00 10.38 22.24
C TRP A 111 -22.29 10.98 22.79
N LYS A 112 -22.25 12.20 23.32
CA LYS A 112 -23.44 12.90 23.83
C LYS A 112 -24.52 13.09 22.76
N GLU A 113 -24.11 13.31 21.52
CA GLU A 113 -25.03 13.37 20.38
C GLU A 113 -25.64 12.00 20.06
N GLN A 114 -24.80 10.97 19.98
CA GLN A 114 -25.21 9.60 19.60
C GLN A 114 -25.96 8.87 20.72
N LYS A 115 -25.67 9.17 21.97
CA LYS A 115 -26.27 8.54 23.15
C LYS A 115 -27.80 8.54 23.14
N LYS A 116 -28.41 9.55 22.47
CA LYS A 116 -29.86 9.65 22.30
C LYS A 116 -30.48 8.52 21.50
N ASN A 117 -29.69 7.85 20.69
CA ASN A 117 -30.08 6.76 19.78
C ASN A 117 -29.76 5.37 20.35
N VAL A 118 -29.19 5.30 21.55
CA VAL A 118 -28.77 4.05 22.22
C VAL A 118 -29.70 3.76 23.38
N ASP A 119 -30.01 2.48 23.59
CA ASP A 119 -30.77 2.06 24.76
C ASP A 119 -30.02 2.42 26.05
N SER A 120 -30.74 3.02 27.00
CA SER A 120 -30.15 3.49 28.27
C SER A 120 -29.51 2.37 29.11
N SER A 121 -29.98 1.13 28.97
CA SER A 121 -29.35 -0.03 29.62
C SER A 121 -27.94 -0.33 29.10
N MET A 122 -27.58 0.15 27.92
CA MET A 122 -26.28 -0.06 27.32
C MET A 122 -25.26 1.06 27.62
N TYR A 123 -25.69 2.17 28.19
CA TYR A 123 -24.84 3.36 28.38
C TYR A 123 -23.51 3.06 29.07
N GLU A 124 -23.56 2.28 30.13
CA GLU A 124 -22.38 1.93 30.92
C GLU A 124 -21.37 1.12 30.09
N GLU A 125 -21.85 0.21 29.24
CA GLU A 125 -20.99 -0.61 28.37
C GLU A 125 -20.30 0.27 27.30
N TYR A 126 -21.04 1.20 26.67
CA TYR A 126 -20.49 2.14 25.72
C TYR A 126 -19.45 3.06 26.38
N GLU A 127 -19.75 3.64 27.52
CA GLU A 127 -18.83 4.56 28.21
C GLU A 127 -17.55 3.85 28.66
N LYS A 128 -17.64 2.63 29.15
CA LYS A 128 -16.46 1.79 29.45
C LYS A 128 -15.64 1.48 28.19
N GLY A 129 -16.30 1.17 27.11
CA GLY A 129 -15.63 0.91 25.84
C GLY A 129 -14.92 2.13 25.28
N ILE A 130 -15.58 3.29 25.28
CA ILE A 130 -14.98 4.57 24.86
C ILE A 130 -13.76 4.91 25.75
N ALA A 131 -13.88 4.76 27.07
CA ALA A 131 -12.77 5.02 27.97
C ALA A 131 -11.58 4.09 27.72
N TYR A 132 -11.84 2.79 27.50
CA TYR A 132 -10.82 1.81 27.15
C TYR A 132 -10.09 2.16 25.85
N GLU A 133 -10.83 2.51 24.81
CA GLU A 133 -10.28 2.85 23.50
C GLU A 133 -9.47 4.16 23.55
N LEU A 134 -9.97 5.19 24.23
CA LEU A 134 -9.24 6.44 24.46
C LEU A 134 -7.97 6.23 25.27
N ASP A 135 -8.00 5.36 26.30
CA ASP A 135 -6.82 5.01 27.09
C ASP A 135 -5.76 4.31 26.22
N ALA A 136 -6.16 3.46 25.28
CA ALA A 136 -5.24 2.84 24.34
C ALA A 136 -4.63 3.85 23.37
N ILE A 137 -5.43 4.76 22.80
CA ILE A 137 -4.97 5.80 21.86
C ILE A 137 -3.96 6.74 22.55
N ILE A 138 -4.32 7.28 23.70
CA ILE A 138 -3.51 8.24 24.43
C ILE A 138 -2.25 7.58 25.01
N GLY A 139 -2.40 6.40 25.60
CA GLY A 139 -1.29 5.66 26.20
C GLY A 139 -0.24 5.18 25.19
N THR A 140 -0.58 5.11 23.91
CA THR A 140 0.35 4.80 22.81
C THR A 140 0.82 6.04 22.05
N LYS A 141 0.42 7.25 22.47
CA LYS A 141 0.74 8.54 21.84
C LYS A 141 0.23 8.65 20.39
N MET A 142 -0.90 8.00 20.08
CA MET A 142 -1.52 8.02 18.76
C MET A 142 -2.56 9.14 18.59
N THR A 143 -2.69 10.06 19.53
CA THR A 143 -3.68 11.14 19.52
C THR A 143 -3.63 11.96 18.23
N ASP A 144 -2.44 12.35 17.78
CA ASP A 144 -2.29 13.13 16.55
C ASP A 144 -2.75 12.38 15.31
N TYR A 145 -2.55 11.06 15.27
CA TYR A 145 -3.04 10.22 14.17
C TYR A 145 -4.56 10.35 14.02
N PHE A 146 -5.30 10.22 15.15
CA PHE A 146 -6.76 10.33 15.14
C PHE A 146 -7.26 11.75 14.87
N LEU A 147 -6.58 12.77 15.38
CA LEU A 147 -6.96 14.17 15.15
C LEU A 147 -6.73 14.58 13.69
N ILE A 148 -5.63 14.15 13.06
CA ILE A 148 -5.34 14.39 11.65
C ILE A 148 -6.42 13.73 10.78
N ASP A 149 -6.69 12.45 11.00
CA ASP A 149 -7.68 11.72 10.21
C ASP A 149 -9.08 12.31 10.38
N TYR A 150 -9.44 12.69 11.61
CA TYR A 150 -10.71 13.38 11.86
C TYR A 150 -10.84 14.67 11.07
N GLU A 151 -9.81 15.50 11.06
CA GLU A 151 -9.84 16.79 10.37
C GLU A 151 -9.90 16.60 8.84
N ILE A 152 -9.17 15.65 8.30
CA ILE A 152 -9.23 15.28 6.88
C ILE A 152 -10.64 14.81 6.50
N VAL A 153 -11.22 13.94 7.31
CA VAL A 153 -12.58 13.41 7.08
C VAL A 153 -13.62 14.54 7.17
N ARG A 154 -13.52 15.39 8.19
CA ARG A 154 -14.44 16.53 8.38
C ARG A 154 -14.42 17.46 7.17
N ILE A 155 -13.24 17.92 6.78
CA ILE A 155 -13.08 18.84 5.63
C ILE A 155 -13.52 18.16 4.33
N GLY A 156 -13.15 16.89 4.14
CA GLY A 156 -13.58 16.14 2.96
C GLY A 156 -15.10 16.04 2.84
N LEU A 157 -15.79 15.76 3.94
CA LEU A 157 -17.26 15.70 3.96
C LEU A 157 -17.90 17.08 3.73
N GLU A 158 -17.36 18.14 4.32
CA GLU A 158 -17.82 19.53 4.10
C GLU A 158 -17.67 19.97 2.65
N ASN A 159 -16.66 19.46 1.95
CA ASN A 159 -16.41 19.71 0.52
C ASN A 159 -17.17 18.74 -0.41
N GLY A 160 -18.16 18.00 0.11
CA GLY A 160 -19.02 17.11 -0.68
C GLY A 160 -18.44 15.71 -0.93
N GLY A 161 -17.38 15.34 -0.22
CA GLY A 161 -16.87 13.97 -0.19
C GLY A 161 -17.85 13.00 0.45
N VAL A 162 -17.75 11.73 0.12
CA VAL A 162 -18.64 10.67 0.62
C VAL A 162 -17.84 9.56 1.25
N ILE A 163 -18.23 9.18 2.47
CA ILE A 163 -17.80 7.92 3.09
C ILE A 163 -18.90 6.90 2.92
N THR A 164 -18.59 5.72 2.39
CA THR A 164 -19.58 4.67 2.21
C THR A 164 -20.03 4.10 3.57
N LYS A 165 -21.28 3.61 3.63
CA LYS A 165 -21.86 3.07 4.86
C LYS A 165 -21.30 1.70 5.27
N THR A 166 -20.50 1.07 4.43
CA THR A 166 -19.90 -0.23 4.71
C THR A 166 -18.61 -0.07 5.47
N GLY A 167 -18.49 -0.74 6.61
CA GLY A 167 -17.23 -0.82 7.35
C GLY A 167 -16.21 -1.70 6.63
N ARG A 168 -14.93 -1.35 6.76
CA ARG A 168 -13.80 -2.09 6.21
C ARG A 168 -12.68 -2.22 7.24
N GLY A 169 -11.90 -3.31 7.11
CA GLY A 169 -10.70 -3.53 7.90
C GLY A 169 -10.97 -3.73 9.40
N SER A 170 -9.92 -3.63 10.19
CA SER A 170 -9.99 -3.80 11.64
C SER A 170 -10.49 -2.57 12.38
N GLY A 171 -10.47 -1.39 11.75
CA GLY A 171 -10.89 -0.11 12.33
C GLY A 171 -12.35 -0.10 12.84
N VAL A 172 -13.22 -0.92 12.25
CA VAL A 172 -14.61 -1.09 12.69
C VAL A 172 -14.74 -1.66 14.12
N SER A 173 -13.66 -2.20 14.68
CA SER A 173 -13.64 -2.73 16.04
C SER A 173 -13.53 -1.65 17.14
N TYR A 174 -13.27 -0.38 16.76
CA TYR A 174 -13.28 0.75 17.69
C TYR A 174 -14.54 1.59 17.50
N TYR A 175 -15.26 1.79 18.59
CA TYR A 175 -16.42 2.69 18.58
C TYR A 175 -16.03 4.16 18.47
N VAL A 176 -14.85 4.52 18.98
CA VAL A 176 -14.25 5.85 18.78
C VAL A 176 -14.13 6.17 17.29
N ASN A 177 -13.78 5.21 16.43
CA ASN A 177 -13.74 5.41 14.98
C ASN A 177 -15.12 5.72 14.39
N SER A 178 -16.17 5.11 14.92
CA SER A 178 -17.54 5.44 14.53
C SER A 178 -17.95 6.85 14.98
N LEU A 179 -17.61 7.23 16.21
CA LEU A 179 -17.87 8.57 16.72
C LEU A 179 -17.13 9.66 15.95
N LEU A 180 -15.90 9.37 15.48
CA LEU A 180 -15.11 10.29 14.67
C LEU A 180 -15.51 10.31 13.17
N GLY A 181 -16.46 9.45 12.77
CA GLY A 181 -16.95 9.40 11.42
C GLY A 181 -16.12 8.57 10.43
N PHE A 182 -15.16 7.76 10.92
CA PHE A 182 -14.34 6.90 10.07
C PHE A 182 -15.07 5.65 9.61
N SER A 183 -16.12 5.24 10.34
CA SER A 183 -16.94 4.08 10.08
C SER A 183 -18.38 4.34 10.52
N ASN A 184 -19.34 3.66 9.88
CA ASN A 184 -20.73 3.67 10.30
C ASN A 184 -21.12 2.38 11.06
N ILE A 185 -20.13 1.60 11.50
CA ILE A 185 -20.35 0.36 12.23
C ILE A 185 -20.31 0.63 13.73
N ASP A 186 -21.40 0.27 14.40
CA ASP A 186 -21.44 0.22 15.84
C ASP A 186 -21.05 -1.18 16.32
N ARG A 187 -19.89 -1.31 16.95
CA ARG A 187 -19.36 -2.60 17.39
C ARG A 187 -20.15 -3.28 18.48
N PHE A 188 -20.94 -2.51 19.26
CA PHE A 188 -21.71 -3.04 20.39
C PHE A 188 -22.96 -3.78 19.95
N ILE A 189 -23.55 -3.37 18.81
CA ILE A 189 -24.76 -3.98 18.24
C ILE A 189 -24.49 -4.76 16.97
N ALA A 190 -23.22 -4.91 16.56
CA ALA A 190 -22.86 -5.69 15.38
C ALA A 190 -23.29 -7.17 15.57
N PRO A 191 -23.83 -7.83 14.51
CA PRO A 191 -24.28 -9.23 14.58
C PRO A 191 -23.16 -10.20 15.00
N VAL A 192 -21.90 -9.85 14.68
CA VAL A 192 -20.71 -10.56 15.13
C VAL A 192 -19.95 -9.67 16.10
N LYS A 193 -19.63 -10.20 17.27
CA LYS A 193 -18.92 -9.45 18.31
C LYS A 193 -17.55 -8.99 17.80
N LEU A 194 -17.30 -7.68 17.87
CA LEU A 194 -16.05 -7.04 17.47
C LEU A 194 -15.23 -6.67 18.71
N TYR A 195 -13.97 -7.12 18.71
CA TYR A 195 -13.05 -6.89 19.83
C TYR A 195 -12.11 -5.72 19.51
N PRO A 196 -12.01 -4.70 20.37
CA PRO A 196 -11.20 -3.50 20.10
C PRO A 196 -9.70 -3.83 19.89
N ASP A 197 -9.15 -4.81 20.61
CA ASP A 197 -7.74 -5.21 20.48
C ASP A 197 -7.37 -5.72 19.08
N ARG A 198 -8.34 -6.07 18.26
CA ARG A 198 -8.11 -6.43 16.87
C ARG A 198 -7.60 -5.24 16.04
N PHE A 199 -8.09 -4.05 16.33
CA PHE A 199 -7.64 -2.83 15.67
C PHE A 199 -6.35 -2.33 16.33
N MET A 200 -6.42 -2.01 17.62
CA MET A 200 -5.29 -1.46 18.34
C MET A 200 -5.30 -1.91 19.82
N SER A 201 -4.16 -2.36 20.32
CA SER A 201 -3.94 -2.55 21.75
C SER A 201 -2.63 -1.90 22.18
N LYS A 202 -2.54 -1.43 23.41
CA LYS A 202 -1.31 -0.83 23.95
C LYS A 202 -0.10 -1.74 23.77
N THR A 203 -0.26 -3.02 24.13
CA THR A 203 0.83 -4.01 24.06
C THR A 203 1.34 -4.18 22.64
N ARG A 204 0.45 -4.27 21.65
CA ARG A 204 0.84 -4.43 20.24
C ARG A 204 1.57 -3.21 19.73
N ILE A 205 0.99 -2.03 19.87
CA ILE A 205 1.58 -0.78 19.35
C ILE A 205 2.94 -0.51 19.97
N LEU A 206 3.09 -0.66 21.29
CA LEU A 206 4.35 -0.42 21.97
C LEU A 206 5.44 -1.45 21.61
N LYS A 207 5.06 -2.70 21.29
CA LYS A 207 6.01 -3.74 20.88
C LYS A 207 6.42 -3.62 19.41
N THR A 208 5.47 -3.36 18.52
CA THR A 208 5.73 -3.36 17.07
C THR A 208 6.17 -2.00 16.55
N VAL A 209 5.93 -0.93 17.32
CA VAL A 209 6.16 0.46 16.91
C VAL A 209 5.54 0.74 15.52
N SER A 210 4.35 0.18 15.29
CA SER A 210 3.61 0.32 14.03
C SER A 210 2.35 1.16 14.24
N LEU A 211 1.98 1.94 13.22
CA LEU A 211 0.69 2.62 13.22
C LEU A 211 -0.46 1.60 13.12
N PRO A 212 -1.61 1.87 13.74
CA PRO A 212 -2.83 1.14 13.43
C PRO A 212 -3.22 1.43 11.97
N ASP A 213 -3.78 0.42 11.31
CA ASP A 213 -4.21 0.53 9.91
C ASP A 213 -5.68 0.97 9.87
N LEU A 214 -5.90 2.26 9.63
CA LEU A 214 -7.25 2.82 9.54
C LEU A 214 -7.72 2.82 8.09
N ASP A 215 -8.52 1.83 7.73
CA ASP A 215 -9.13 1.72 6.42
C ASP A 215 -10.34 2.68 6.31
N LEU A 216 -10.26 3.69 5.45
CA LEU A 216 -11.37 4.57 5.10
C LEU A 216 -12.01 4.11 3.79
N ASN A 217 -13.33 4.04 3.75
CA ASN A 217 -14.08 3.62 2.56
C ASN A 217 -14.67 4.83 1.84
N LEU A 218 -13.81 5.53 1.09
CA LEU A 218 -14.11 6.80 0.46
C LEU A 218 -14.74 6.61 -0.92
N GLY A 219 -15.83 7.30 -1.20
CA GLY A 219 -16.47 7.33 -2.51
C GLY A 219 -15.84 8.33 -3.50
N THR A 220 -15.13 9.34 -2.98
CA THR A 220 -14.49 10.43 -3.73
C THR A 220 -13.11 10.71 -3.16
N VAL A 221 -12.14 9.90 -3.55
CA VAL A 221 -10.77 9.91 -2.98
C VAL A 221 -10.09 11.27 -3.18
N GLU A 222 -10.29 11.91 -4.32
CA GLU A 222 -9.65 13.17 -4.70
C GLU A 222 -9.99 14.31 -3.73
N ILE A 223 -11.25 14.38 -3.28
CA ILE A 223 -11.70 15.41 -2.32
C ILE A 223 -10.97 15.25 -0.98
N PHE A 224 -10.81 14.00 -0.52
CA PHE A 224 -10.10 13.72 0.73
C PHE A 224 -8.58 13.92 0.59
N ALA A 225 -8.01 13.68 -0.60
CA ALA A 225 -6.61 13.99 -0.88
C ALA A 225 -6.35 15.52 -0.83
N GLU A 226 -7.27 16.34 -1.34
CA GLU A 226 -7.17 17.80 -1.20
C GLU A 226 -7.36 18.24 0.27
N ALA A 227 -8.31 17.65 0.99
CA ALA A 227 -8.47 17.90 2.42
C ALA A 227 -7.20 17.54 3.21
N GLN A 228 -6.51 16.45 2.85
CA GLN A 228 -5.23 16.08 3.45
C GLN A 228 -4.15 17.15 3.20
N LYS A 229 -4.06 17.70 1.98
CA LYS A 229 -3.13 18.80 1.67
C LYS A 229 -3.46 20.04 2.48
N GLU A 230 -4.73 20.35 2.67
CA GLU A 230 -5.15 21.48 3.50
C GLU A 230 -4.72 21.30 4.96
N VAL A 231 -4.92 20.11 5.52
CA VAL A 231 -4.56 19.78 6.91
C VAL A 231 -3.05 19.77 7.13
N MET A 232 -2.32 19.12 6.22
CA MET A 232 -0.88 18.89 6.38
C MET A 232 0.00 19.99 5.79
N GLY A 233 -0.55 20.80 4.89
CA GLY A 233 0.18 21.70 4.02
C GLY A 233 0.56 21.05 2.69
N GLU A 234 0.48 21.82 1.61
CA GLU A 234 0.63 21.33 0.23
C GLU A 234 1.96 20.60 -0.02
N GLY A 235 3.06 21.06 0.58
CA GLY A 235 4.38 20.43 0.45
C GLY A 235 4.64 19.25 1.38
N HIS A 236 3.64 18.78 2.16
CA HIS A 236 3.81 17.76 3.19
C HIS A 236 2.85 16.59 3.06
N SER A 237 2.12 16.52 1.97
CA SER A 237 1.18 15.44 1.67
C SER A 237 1.50 14.84 0.30
N TYR A 238 1.83 13.56 0.28
CA TYR A 238 2.22 12.85 -0.93
C TYR A 238 1.45 11.53 -1.04
N PRO A 239 0.95 11.19 -2.25
CA PRO A 239 0.35 9.90 -2.46
C PRO A 239 1.39 8.79 -2.33
N MET A 240 1.09 7.77 -1.53
CA MET A 240 1.92 6.58 -1.46
C MET A 240 1.60 5.63 -2.62
N ILE A 241 2.63 5.02 -3.15
CA ILE A 241 2.50 4.03 -4.21
C ILE A 241 2.87 2.66 -3.64
N SER A 242 1.91 1.74 -3.65
CA SER A 242 2.16 0.34 -3.34
C SER A 242 2.39 -0.45 -4.63
N TYR A 243 3.48 -1.20 -4.66
CA TYR A 243 3.83 -2.05 -5.78
C TYR A 243 3.43 -3.50 -5.50
N LYS A 244 2.52 -4.04 -6.31
CA LYS A 244 2.16 -5.46 -6.23
C LYS A 244 2.94 -6.25 -7.27
N PRO A 245 3.93 -7.05 -6.86
CA PRO A 245 4.67 -7.89 -7.80
C PRO A 245 3.79 -9.01 -8.34
N LEU A 246 4.00 -9.35 -9.60
CA LEU A 246 3.36 -10.50 -10.22
C LEU A 246 3.77 -11.78 -9.50
N GLN A 247 2.79 -12.55 -9.09
CA GLN A 247 2.95 -13.93 -8.60
C GLN A 247 2.88 -14.91 -9.78
N VAL A 248 3.08 -16.19 -9.55
CA VAL A 248 3.13 -17.20 -10.63
C VAL A 248 1.86 -17.17 -11.48
N SER A 249 0.69 -17.22 -10.85
CA SER A 249 -0.61 -17.21 -11.55
C SER A 249 -0.86 -15.93 -12.36
N SER A 250 -0.53 -14.78 -11.81
CA SER A 250 -0.71 -13.50 -12.50
C SER A 250 0.32 -13.28 -13.61
N ALA A 251 1.56 -13.74 -13.41
CA ALA A 251 2.59 -13.72 -14.45
C ALA A 251 2.20 -14.61 -15.63
N PHE A 252 1.71 -15.82 -15.36
CA PHE A 252 1.19 -16.71 -16.39
C PHE A 252 0.06 -16.06 -17.18
N LYS A 253 -0.95 -15.51 -16.49
CA LYS A 253 -2.12 -14.90 -17.15
C LYS A 253 -1.72 -13.76 -18.08
N LEU A 254 -0.76 -12.93 -17.67
CA LEU A 254 -0.28 -11.83 -18.47
C LEU A 254 0.48 -12.32 -19.70
N TYR A 255 1.42 -13.27 -19.52
CA TYR A 255 2.16 -13.86 -20.61
C TYR A 255 1.25 -14.58 -21.61
N ALA A 256 0.31 -15.42 -21.13
CA ALA A 256 -0.67 -16.10 -21.96
C ALA A 256 -1.48 -15.13 -22.83
N LYS A 257 -1.90 -13.99 -22.25
CA LYS A 257 -2.57 -12.92 -23.00
C LYS A 257 -1.69 -12.34 -24.09
N SER A 258 -0.42 -12.06 -23.82
CA SER A 258 0.52 -11.52 -24.83
C SER A 258 0.78 -12.49 -25.99
N GLN A 259 0.63 -13.80 -25.74
CA GLN A 259 0.78 -14.85 -26.75
C GLN A 259 -0.54 -15.23 -27.45
N GLY A 260 -1.63 -14.53 -27.16
CA GLY A 260 -2.93 -14.80 -27.77
C GLY A 260 -3.59 -16.11 -27.33
N LEU A 261 -3.18 -16.67 -26.18
CA LEU A 261 -3.84 -17.86 -25.64
C LEU A 261 -5.32 -17.56 -25.34
N ASP A 262 -6.18 -18.49 -25.70
CA ASP A 262 -7.62 -18.39 -25.44
C ASP A 262 -7.91 -18.03 -23.97
N PHE A 263 -8.90 -17.17 -23.77
CA PHE A 263 -9.22 -16.60 -22.45
C PHE A 263 -9.67 -17.68 -21.45
N ASP A 264 -10.52 -18.62 -21.90
CA ASP A 264 -11.07 -19.65 -21.03
C ASP A 264 -9.98 -20.66 -20.64
N VAL A 265 -9.16 -21.06 -21.61
CA VAL A 265 -7.97 -21.87 -21.38
C VAL A 265 -7.00 -21.19 -20.41
N SER A 266 -6.74 -19.91 -20.62
CA SER A 266 -5.87 -19.14 -19.73
C SER A 266 -6.40 -19.06 -18.30
N ASN A 267 -7.73 -18.93 -18.13
CA ASN A 267 -8.36 -18.91 -16.81
C ASN A 267 -8.29 -20.27 -16.12
N GLU A 268 -8.54 -21.36 -16.86
CA GLU A 268 -8.44 -22.73 -16.34
C GLU A 268 -7.04 -23.01 -15.78
N ILE A 269 -6.01 -22.73 -16.56
CA ILE A 269 -4.62 -22.93 -16.13
C ILE A 269 -4.25 -21.97 -14.97
N THR A 270 -4.74 -20.75 -15.02
CA THR A 270 -4.55 -19.81 -13.91
C THR A 270 -5.15 -20.34 -12.61
N GLN A 271 -6.29 -21.03 -12.69
CA GLN A 271 -6.91 -21.66 -11.52
C GLN A 271 -6.09 -22.84 -11.02
N GLN A 272 -5.60 -23.71 -11.92
CA GLN A 272 -4.70 -24.82 -11.56
C GLN A 272 -3.42 -24.31 -10.87
N ILE A 273 -2.82 -23.21 -11.35
CA ILE A 273 -1.66 -22.58 -10.70
C ILE A 273 -2.02 -22.05 -9.29
N LYS A 274 -3.20 -21.46 -9.13
CA LYS A 274 -3.66 -21.00 -7.80
C LYS A 274 -3.87 -22.14 -6.82
N ASP A 275 -4.35 -23.29 -7.31
CA ASP A 275 -4.53 -24.49 -6.48
C ASP A 275 -3.17 -25.01 -6.00
N TYR A 276 -2.15 -24.98 -6.85
CA TYR A 276 -0.75 -25.22 -6.45
C TYR A 276 -0.26 -24.21 -5.42
N GLU A 277 -0.45 -22.89 -5.66
CA GLU A 277 -0.05 -21.83 -4.71
C GLU A 277 -0.74 -22.01 -3.35
N LYS A 278 -1.99 -22.48 -3.36
CA LYS A 278 -2.76 -22.79 -2.15
C LYS A 278 -2.21 -24.03 -1.45
N ALA A 279 -1.88 -25.09 -2.19
CA ALA A 279 -1.27 -26.30 -1.63
C ALA A 279 0.06 -25.99 -0.95
N LEU A 280 0.93 -25.19 -1.59
CA LEU A 280 2.19 -24.74 -0.99
C LEU A 280 1.99 -23.94 0.31
N LYS A 281 0.95 -23.10 0.35
CA LYS A 281 0.65 -22.26 1.53
C LYS A 281 0.21 -23.10 2.74
N HIS A 282 -0.45 -24.22 2.51
CA HIS A 282 -1.00 -25.11 3.56
C HIS A 282 -0.08 -26.26 3.92
N ALA A 283 0.98 -26.49 3.14
CA ALA A 283 1.96 -27.53 3.43
C ALA A 283 2.90 -27.13 4.59
N GLU A 284 3.32 -28.09 5.37
CA GLU A 284 4.41 -27.94 6.34
C GLU A 284 5.73 -27.68 5.61
N ASP A 285 6.68 -27.02 6.26
CA ASP A 285 7.89 -26.52 5.58
C ASP A 285 8.72 -27.64 4.94
N ASP A 286 8.78 -28.81 5.56
CA ASP A 286 9.46 -29.99 5.05
C ASP A 286 8.74 -30.70 3.88
N ALA A 287 7.44 -30.47 3.73
CA ALA A 287 6.63 -31.02 2.64
C ALA A 287 6.59 -30.12 1.39
N LYS A 288 6.97 -28.85 1.49
CA LYS A 288 6.88 -27.89 0.37
C LYS A 288 7.75 -28.28 -0.82
N ASP A 289 8.92 -28.84 -0.58
CA ASP A 289 9.86 -29.26 -1.64
C ASP A 289 9.36 -30.45 -2.46
N SER A 290 8.37 -31.19 -1.94
CA SER A 290 7.77 -32.34 -2.62
C SER A 290 6.59 -31.98 -3.53
N ILE A 291 6.10 -30.72 -3.48
CA ILE A 291 4.94 -30.26 -4.24
C ILE A 291 5.40 -29.66 -5.56
N ASP A 292 5.18 -30.36 -6.67
CA ASP A 292 5.53 -29.87 -8.01
C ASP A 292 4.34 -29.14 -8.65
N LEU A 293 4.59 -27.98 -9.26
CA LEU A 293 3.63 -27.24 -10.05
C LEU A 293 3.01 -28.08 -11.18
N TYR A 294 3.81 -28.96 -11.79
CA TYR A 294 3.38 -29.78 -12.91
C TYR A 294 2.53 -31.00 -12.53
N ASP A 295 2.27 -31.21 -11.25
CA ASP A 295 1.24 -32.14 -10.77
C ASP A 295 -0.16 -31.50 -10.77
N PHE A 296 -0.23 -30.18 -10.81
CA PHE A 296 -1.47 -29.41 -10.82
C PHE A 296 -1.86 -28.93 -12.22
N VAL A 297 -0.89 -28.71 -13.09
CA VAL A 297 -1.08 -28.08 -14.39
C VAL A 297 -0.79 -29.05 -15.53
N ASP A 298 -1.63 -29.00 -16.59
CA ASP A 298 -1.41 -29.80 -17.79
C ASP A 298 -0.03 -29.52 -18.42
N LYS A 299 0.77 -30.57 -18.54
CA LYS A 299 2.16 -30.53 -19.03
C LYS A 299 2.32 -29.91 -20.42
N LYS A 300 1.27 -29.88 -21.25
CA LYS A 300 1.30 -29.22 -22.56
C LYS A 300 1.52 -27.73 -22.48
N TYR A 301 1.20 -27.08 -21.33
CA TYR A 301 1.40 -25.66 -21.11
C TYR A 301 2.70 -25.32 -20.37
N LYS A 302 3.58 -26.32 -20.18
CA LYS A 302 4.85 -26.16 -19.46
C LYS A 302 5.69 -25.03 -20.04
N GLU A 303 5.79 -24.94 -21.35
CA GLU A 303 6.58 -23.91 -22.03
C GLU A 303 6.03 -22.49 -21.70
N TYR A 304 4.70 -22.31 -21.73
CA TYR A 304 4.06 -21.04 -21.35
C TYR A 304 4.36 -20.67 -19.89
N ILE A 305 4.29 -21.64 -19.00
CA ILE A 305 4.56 -21.43 -17.57
C ILE A 305 6.03 -21.05 -17.37
N ASP A 306 6.95 -21.78 -17.96
CA ASP A 306 8.39 -21.53 -17.80
C ASP A 306 8.79 -20.16 -18.36
N LYS A 307 8.24 -19.76 -19.49
CA LYS A 307 8.48 -18.43 -20.05
C LYS A 307 7.85 -17.32 -19.18
N SER A 308 6.68 -17.56 -18.62
CA SER A 308 6.01 -16.59 -17.73
C SER A 308 6.74 -16.37 -16.40
N LYS A 309 7.59 -17.31 -15.96
CA LYS A 309 8.40 -17.16 -14.74
C LYS A 309 9.28 -15.92 -14.75
N LYS A 310 9.72 -15.47 -15.92
CA LYS A 310 10.49 -14.24 -16.10
C LYS A 310 9.71 -12.97 -15.69
N PHE A 311 8.38 -13.00 -15.73
CA PHE A 311 7.53 -11.92 -15.30
C PHE A 311 7.27 -11.90 -13.79
N ARG A 312 7.62 -12.98 -13.09
CA ARG A 312 7.47 -13.05 -11.63
C ARG A 312 8.30 -11.97 -10.95
N GLY A 313 7.69 -11.25 -10.04
CA GLY A 313 8.33 -10.17 -9.30
C GLY A 313 8.31 -8.82 -10.02
N ILE A 314 7.88 -8.75 -11.30
CA ILE A 314 7.64 -7.47 -11.98
C ILE A 314 6.44 -6.79 -11.32
N THR A 315 6.55 -5.50 -11.12
CA THR A 315 5.45 -4.70 -10.56
C THR A 315 4.28 -4.63 -11.54
N ASN A 316 3.14 -5.16 -11.11
CA ASN A 316 1.93 -5.23 -11.94
C ASN A 316 1.08 -3.96 -11.88
N SER A 317 0.96 -3.36 -10.71
CA SER A 317 0.09 -2.21 -10.52
C SER A 317 0.66 -1.26 -9.48
N LYS A 318 0.39 0.01 -9.70
CA LYS A 318 0.45 1.04 -8.67
C LYS A 318 -0.94 1.04 -8.00
N SER A 319 -1.02 0.78 -6.72
CA SER A 319 -2.20 1.15 -5.94
C SER A 319 -1.87 2.40 -5.16
N GLN A 320 -2.72 3.39 -5.22
CA GLN A 320 -2.72 4.46 -4.23
C GLN A 320 -3.16 3.82 -2.91
N ALA A 321 -2.33 3.96 -1.90
CA ALA A 321 -2.65 3.57 -0.54
C ALA A 321 -3.30 4.74 0.16
#